data_693719d3c8807e48e040969899c896b1
#
_entry.id   693719d3c8807e48e040969899c896b1
#
_cell.length_a   1.000
_cell.length_b   1.000
_cell.length_c   1.000
_cell.angle_alpha   90.00
_cell.angle_beta   90.00
_cell.angle_gamma   90.00
#
_symmetry.space_group_name_H-M   'P 1'
#
loop_
_entity.id
_entity.type
_entity.pdbx_description
1 polymer ?
#
loop_
_entity_poly.entity_id
_entity_poly.type
_entity_poly.pdbx_seq_one_letter_code
_entity_poly.pdbx_strand_id
1 'polypeptide(L)'
;MKHTLRSAVCTQGRRMAGARALWVANGMKREQFGKPIIAIVNSFTQFVPGHTHLHEAGQIVKQEIERLGCYAAEFNTIAIDDGIAMGHDGMLYSLPSRDIIADSVEYMVNGHKADAMICISNCDKITPGMLMAAMRLNIPAVFVSGGPMEAGQYKGENLDLITAMIKGADPTVSDAELAEVEDRACPGCGCCSGMFTANSMNNLTEAIGLSLPGNGSILATHANRVRLMQDAARLIVKNALAYYEDGDESVLPRSIATRQAFLNAMTLDIAMGASTNTVLHLLAVAQEGNVDFTMKDIDALSRRTPFLCKLSPNSQRYSIQEYNRAGGTLNLLGELDKGGLLDTSVKRVDGATLAEDIEKYSVMKLEVDAEAVRIYTSAPGGRFCNKLGAQSNTYPSLDTDREQGCIRDIEHAYTKDGGMAILFGNIAQDGCVVKTAGVDESIWHFEGPAVVFDSQEDACEGILGGKVKKGDVVVITHEGPKGGPGMQEMLYPTSYIKSMHMGKECALITDGRFSGGTSGLSIGHISPEAASGGNIGKILDGDIIEIDIPSRSINVHLSDEELAAREQRPMTRHREVSRALRAYAQSVSSADKGGVRIID
;
A
#
# COMPACT_ATOMS: atom_id res chain seq x y z
N MET A 1 21.30 -25.69 18.99
CA MET A 1 20.57 -25.04 17.87
C MET A 1 20.05 -26.13 16.96
N LYS A 2 18.75 -26.09 16.62
CA LYS A 2 18.13 -27.04 15.68
C LYS A 2 18.42 -26.65 14.22
N HIS A 3 18.51 -25.34 13.95
CA HIS A 3 18.94 -24.83 12.65
C HIS A 3 20.31 -24.15 12.78
N THR A 4 21.17 -24.33 11.77
CA THR A 4 22.46 -23.66 11.72
C THR A 4 22.26 -22.20 11.29
N LEU A 5 22.89 -21.25 12.01
CA LEU A 5 22.89 -19.85 11.62
C LEU A 5 23.43 -19.69 10.19
N ARG A 6 22.76 -18.89 9.37
CA ARG A 6 23.24 -18.53 8.02
C ARG A 6 24.60 -17.82 8.12
N SER A 7 24.76 -16.95 9.13
CA SER A 7 25.99 -16.21 9.41
C SER A 7 27.16 -17.09 9.86
N ALA A 8 26.94 -18.36 10.23
CA ALA A 8 28.00 -19.27 10.63
C ALA A 8 29.10 -19.39 9.56
N VAL A 9 28.73 -19.31 8.27
CA VAL A 9 29.69 -19.40 7.15
C VAL A 9 30.72 -18.26 7.13
N CYS A 10 30.44 -17.11 7.74
CA CYS A 10 31.36 -15.96 7.80
C CYS A 10 31.77 -15.58 9.23
N THR A 11 31.20 -16.23 10.26
CA THR A 11 31.51 -15.94 11.67
C THR A 11 32.27 -17.07 12.36
N GLN A 12 32.32 -18.29 11.80
CA GLN A 12 32.93 -19.44 12.44
C GLN A 12 34.13 -20.00 11.66
N GLY A 13 34.98 -20.79 12.35
CA GLY A 13 36.15 -21.47 11.79
C GLY A 13 37.34 -20.55 11.51
N ARG A 14 38.56 -21.13 11.51
CA ARG A 14 39.82 -20.38 11.32
C ARG A 14 39.91 -19.70 9.96
N ARG A 15 39.36 -20.32 8.91
CA ARG A 15 39.36 -19.81 7.53
C ARG A 15 38.67 -18.46 7.42
N MET A 16 37.66 -18.19 8.25
CA MET A 16 36.86 -16.96 8.23
C MET A 16 37.39 -15.86 9.15
N ALA A 17 38.67 -15.93 9.56
CA ALA A 17 39.28 -14.90 10.39
C ALA A 17 39.22 -13.50 9.75
N GLY A 18 39.40 -13.40 8.42
CA GLY A 18 39.31 -12.14 7.69
C GLY A 18 37.91 -11.54 7.76
N ALA A 19 36.86 -12.34 7.53
CA ALA A 19 35.47 -11.88 7.64
C ALA A 19 35.14 -11.40 9.07
N ARG A 20 35.61 -12.16 10.09
CA ARG A 20 35.43 -11.74 11.50
C ARG A 20 36.17 -10.45 11.84
N ALA A 21 37.33 -10.22 11.26
CA ALA A 21 38.07 -8.96 11.45
C ALA A 21 37.26 -7.76 10.92
N LEU A 22 36.56 -7.91 9.77
CA LEU A 22 35.68 -6.91 9.22
C LEU A 22 34.40 -6.70 10.07
N TRP A 23 33.83 -7.79 10.59
CA TRP A 23 32.71 -7.68 11.52
C TRP A 23 33.09 -6.93 12.80
N VAL A 24 34.30 -7.18 13.34
CA VAL A 24 34.84 -6.43 14.49
C VAL A 24 35.07 -4.96 14.13
N ALA A 25 35.57 -4.65 12.93
CA ALA A 25 35.74 -3.29 12.45
C ALA A 25 34.38 -2.54 12.34
N ASN A 26 33.30 -3.28 12.04
CA ASN A 26 31.92 -2.75 12.03
C ASN A 26 31.30 -2.62 13.45
N GLY A 27 32.05 -2.94 14.52
CA GLY A 27 31.61 -2.82 15.90
C GLY A 27 31.01 -4.09 16.52
N MET A 28 31.05 -5.24 15.82
CA MET A 28 30.60 -6.51 16.39
C MET A 28 31.52 -6.96 17.52
N LYS A 29 30.97 -7.24 18.70
CA LYS A 29 31.69 -7.66 19.87
C LYS A 29 31.93 -9.18 19.87
N ARG A 30 32.95 -9.63 20.59
CA ARG A 30 33.31 -11.06 20.67
C ARG A 30 32.20 -11.95 21.17
N GLU A 31 31.42 -11.49 22.15
CA GLU A 31 30.27 -12.20 22.73
C GLU A 31 29.05 -12.30 21.80
N GLN A 32 29.03 -11.57 20.69
CA GLN A 32 27.97 -11.62 19.67
C GLN A 32 28.22 -12.68 18.59
N PHE A 33 29.48 -13.15 18.45
CA PHE A 33 29.79 -14.25 17.53
C PHE A 33 29.08 -15.53 17.97
N GLY A 34 28.39 -16.17 17.01
CA GLY A 34 27.59 -17.38 17.27
C GLY A 34 26.17 -17.11 17.70
N LYS A 35 25.74 -15.84 17.74
CA LYS A 35 24.35 -15.40 17.87
C LYS A 35 23.83 -14.90 16.52
N PRO A 36 22.50 -14.80 16.33
CA PRO A 36 21.93 -14.28 15.09
C PRO A 36 22.44 -12.88 14.74
N ILE A 37 22.78 -12.66 13.47
CA ILE A 37 22.99 -11.32 12.89
C ILE A 37 21.65 -10.87 12.34
N ILE A 38 21.13 -9.76 12.86
CA ILE A 38 19.84 -9.21 12.47
C ILE A 38 20.04 -8.03 11.54
N ALA A 39 19.52 -8.12 10.33
CA ALA A 39 19.52 -7.03 9.38
C ALA A 39 18.40 -6.03 9.77
N ILE A 40 18.76 -4.75 9.90
CA ILE A 40 17.80 -3.66 9.95
C ILE A 40 17.64 -3.15 8.51
N VAL A 41 16.54 -3.57 7.88
CA VAL A 41 16.20 -3.18 6.52
C VAL A 41 15.44 -1.86 6.61
N ASN A 42 16.14 -0.76 6.42
CA ASN A 42 15.60 0.59 6.51
C ASN A 42 15.41 1.21 5.11
N SER A 43 14.75 2.35 5.05
CA SER A 43 14.49 3.10 3.83
C SER A 43 14.59 4.62 4.04
N PHE A 44 15.46 5.04 4.95
CA PHE A 44 15.71 6.46 5.22
C PHE A 44 16.12 7.21 3.95
N THR A 45 15.48 8.35 3.72
CA THR A 45 15.86 9.36 2.73
C THR A 45 15.28 10.72 3.11
N GLN A 46 15.89 11.80 2.62
CA GLN A 46 15.37 13.15 2.78
C GLN A 46 14.42 13.57 1.63
N PHE A 47 14.23 12.73 0.62
CA PHE A 47 13.31 12.98 -0.49
C PHE A 47 11.85 12.63 -0.19
N VAL A 48 11.57 11.92 0.91
CA VAL A 48 10.24 11.39 1.25
C VAL A 48 9.88 11.82 2.67
N PRO A 49 8.84 12.64 2.89
CA PRO A 49 8.42 13.08 4.24
C PRO A 49 8.18 11.90 5.19
N GLY A 50 7.63 10.81 4.67
CA GLY A 50 7.41 9.56 5.40
C GLY A 50 8.69 8.84 5.86
N HIS A 51 9.87 9.26 5.37
CA HIS A 51 11.14 8.55 5.58
C HIS A 51 12.22 9.40 6.24
N THR A 52 12.03 10.70 6.40
CA THR A 52 13.04 11.62 6.97
C THR A 52 13.45 11.27 8.41
N HIS A 53 12.56 10.66 9.18
CA HIS A 53 12.77 10.25 10.58
C HIS A 53 13.25 8.79 10.72
N LEU A 54 13.33 8.03 9.63
CA LEU A 54 13.63 6.59 9.70
C LEU A 54 15.09 6.30 10.07
N HIS A 55 16.02 7.24 9.91
CA HIS A 55 17.37 7.08 10.45
C HIS A 55 17.34 6.95 11.98
N GLU A 56 16.59 7.82 12.66
CA GLU A 56 16.41 7.74 14.12
C GLU A 56 15.73 6.43 14.52
N ALA A 57 14.71 6.00 13.77
CA ALA A 57 14.05 4.72 13.95
C ALA A 57 15.02 3.54 13.89
N GLY A 58 15.89 3.50 12.87
CA GLY A 58 16.92 2.47 12.73
C GLY A 58 17.87 2.42 13.93
N GLN A 59 18.28 3.56 14.47
CA GLN A 59 19.15 3.62 15.65
C GLN A 59 18.45 3.12 16.93
N ILE A 60 17.15 3.44 17.11
CA ILE A 60 16.35 2.92 18.25
C ILE A 60 16.26 1.39 18.18
N VAL A 61 15.93 0.85 17.01
CA VAL A 61 15.85 -0.60 16.77
C VAL A 61 17.19 -1.27 17.00
N LYS A 62 18.29 -0.69 16.47
CA LYS A 62 19.66 -1.19 16.65
C LYS A 62 20.03 -1.29 18.13
N GLN A 63 19.84 -0.23 18.87
CA GLN A 63 20.16 -0.19 20.32
C GLN A 63 19.42 -1.27 21.08
N GLU A 64 18.12 -1.49 20.78
CA GLU A 64 17.32 -2.49 21.48
C GLU A 64 17.75 -3.93 21.15
N ILE A 65 18.06 -4.24 19.87
CA ILE A 65 18.60 -5.55 19.46
C ILE A 65 19.95 -5.82 20.12
N GLU A 66 20.86 -4.84 20.14
CA GLU A 66 22.18 -4.99 20.75
C GLU A 66 22.11 -5.13 22.27
N ARG A 67 21.16 -4.45 22.93
CA ARG A 67 20.87 -4.64 24.36
C ARG A 67 20.50 -6.08 24.69
N LEU A 68 19.85 -6.78 23.76
CA LEU A 68 19.48 -8.20 23.90
C LEU A 68 20.61 -9.15 23.49
N GLY A 69 21.78 -8.62 23.12
CA GLY A 69 23.02 -9.35 22.90
C GLY A 69 23.21 -9.91 21.49
N CYS A 70 22.32 -9.63 20.53
CA CYS A 70 22.52 -9.90 19.11
C CYS A 70 23.30 -8.76 18.45
N TYR A 71 23.86 -9.01 17.25
CA TYR A 71 24.43 -7.94 16.44
C TYR A 71 23.40 -7.46 15.42
N ALA A 72 23.24 -6.15 15.30
CA ALA A 72 22.34 -5.52 14.35
C ALA A 72 23.13 -4.71 13.30
N ALA A 73 22.87 -4.99 12.02
CA ALA A 73 23.47 -4.28 10.89
C ALA A 73 22.39 -3.57 10.08
N GLU A 74 22.44 -2.23 10.03
CA GLU A 74 21.50 -1.40 9.29
C GLU A 74 22.01 -1.15 7.86
N PHE A 75 21.08 -1.19 6.91
CA PHE A 75 21.25 -0.64 5.57
C PHE A 75 19.96 -0.01 5.08
N ASN A 76 20.07 0.88 4.09
CA ASN A 76 18.92 1.52 3.47
C ASN A 76 18.71 1.01 2.04
N THR A 77 17.46 0.70 1.69
CA THR A 77 17.03 0.61 0.31
C THR A 77 16.55 1.98 -0.20
N ILE A 78 16.30 2.09 -1.49
CA ILE A 78 15.76 3.31 -2.09
C ILE A 78 14.31 3.55 -1.66
N ALA A 79 13.87 4.80 -1.73
CA ALA A 79 12.47 5.19 -1.60
C ALA A 79 12.17 6.35 -2.55
N ILE A 80 11.05 6.26 -3.28
CA ILE A 80 10.52 7.31 -4.14
C ILE A 80 9.22 7.80 -3.52
N ASP A 81 9.00 9.12 -3.52
CA ASP A 81 7.77 9.73 -3.05
C ASP A 81 6.77 9.83 -4.21
N ASP A 82 5.68 9.10 -4.15
CA ASP A 82 4.64 9.11 -5.17
C ASP A 82 3.93 10.47 -5.24
N GLY A 83 3.78 11.16 -4.13
CA GLY A 83 3.16 12.50 -4.10
C GLY A 83 4.01 13.56 -4.80
N ILE A 84 5.32 13.56 -4.57
CA ILE A 84 6.26 14.48 -5.24
C ILE A 84 6.41 14.12 -6.71
N ALA A 85 6.37 12.83 -7.06
CA ALA A 85 6.49 12.35 -8.45
C ALA A 85 5.18 12.50 -9.26
N MET A 86 4.06 12.80 -8.61
CA MET A 86 2.74 12.87 -9.26
C MET A 86 2.69 13.96 -10.32
N GLY A 87 2.21 13.61 -11.53
CA GLY A 87 1.98 14.55 -12.60
C GLY A 87 3.20 14.88 -13.47
N HIS A 88 4.30 14.16 -13.30
CA HIS A 88 5.46 14.25 -14.20
C HIS A 88 6.13 12.88 -14.39
N ASP A 89 7.11 12.78 -15.27
CA ASP A 89 7.79 11.55 -15.68
C ASP A 89 8.52 10.80 -14.55
N GLY A 90 8.78 11.46 -13.42
CA GLY A 90 9.29 10.83 -12.20
C GLY A 90 8.37 9.70 -11.69
N MET A 91 7.06 9.79 -11.96
CA MET A 91 6.09 8.79 -11.54
C MET A 91 6.28 7.42 -12.22
N LEU A 92 6.92 7.38 -13.39
CA LEU A 92 7.29 6.13 -14.08
C LEU A 92 8.24 5.25 -13.26
N TYR A 93 9.04 5.84 -12.37
CA TYR A 93 10.00 5.13 -11.54
C TYR A 93 9.39 4.54 -10.27
N SER A 94 8.19 4.97 -9.88
CA SER A 94 7.56 4.56 -8.63
C SER A 94 7.32 3.05 -8.57
N LEU A 95 6.48 2.47 -9.42
CA LEU A 95 6.19 1.02 -9.39
C LEU A 95 7.43 0.15 -9.64
N PRO A 96 8.31 0.45 -10.61
CA PRO A 96 9.55 -0.31 -10.80
C PRO A 96 10.48 -0.33 -9.59
N SER A 97 10.46 0.72 -8.75
CA SER A 97 11.27 0.78 -7.54
C SER A 97 10.91 -0.32 -6.54
N ARG A 98 9.67 -0.81 -6.51
CA ARG A 98 9.21 -1.91 -5.65
C ARG A 98 10.06 -3.17 -5.85
N ASP A 99 10.28 -3.55 -7.11
CA ASP A 99 11.09 -4.72 -7.45
C ASP A 99 12.57 -4.50 -7.13
N ILE A 100 13.10 -3.29 -7.36
CA ILE A 100 14.48 -2.91 -7.00
C ILE A 100 14.66 -2.95 -5.48
N ILE A 101 13.68 -2.51 -4.72
CA ILE A 101 13.68 -2.60 -3.25
C ILE A 101 13.77 -4.06 -2.83
N ALA A 102 12.92 -4.94 -3.37
CA ALA A 102 12.95 -6.36 -3.08
C ALA A 102 14.33 -6.98 -3.39
N ASP A 103 14.89 -6.70 -4.56
CA ASP A 103 16.22 -7.15 -4.95
C ASP A 103 17.31 -6.63 -4.02
N SER A 104 17.30 -5.33 -3.70
CA SER A 104 18.33 -4.73 -2.84
C SER A 104 18.37 -5.37 -1.45
N VAL A 105 17.20 -5.70 -0.89
CA VAL A 105 17.08 -6.41 0.38
C VAL A 105 17.64 -7.83 0.26
N GLU A 106 17.25 -8.54 -0.79
CA GLU A 106 17.75 -9.89 -1.05
C GLU A 106 19.26 -9.92 -1.23
N TYR A 107 19.83 -9.00 -2.01
CA TYR A 107 21.29 -8.87 -2.19
C TYR A 107 22.00 -8.64 -0.87
N MET A 108 21.56 -7.71 -0.06
CA MET A 108 22.21 -7.38 1.22
C MET A 108 22.12 -8.53 2.21
N VAL A 109 20.95 -9.11 2.38
CA VAL A 109 20.71 -10.22 3.33
C VAL A 109 21.44 -11.50 2.91
N ASN A 110 21.40 -11.85 1.62
CA ASN A 110 22.08 -13.04 1.10
C ASN A 110 23.59 -12.86 1.01
N GLY A 111 24.06 -11.68 0.59
CA GLY A 111 25.48 -11.37 0.49
C GLY A 111 26.21 -11.40 1.84
N HIS A 112 25.58 -10.88 2.89
CA HIS A 112 26.14 -10.81 4.24
C HIS A 112 25.67 -11.94 5.16
N LYS A 113 24.80 -12.84 4.67
CA LYS A 113 24.28 -13.98 5.42
C LYS A 113 23.60 -13.61 6.74
N ALA A 114 22.81 -12.52 6.74
CA ALA A 114 22.00 -12.19 7.90
C ALA A 114 21.01 -13.32 8.23
N ASP A 115 20.77 -13.53 9.52
CA ASP A 115 19.98 -14.65 10.04
C ASP A 115 18.49 -14.29 10.15
N ALA A 116 18.21 -13.04 10.42
CA ALA A 116 16.84 -12.50 10.54
C ALA A 116 16.82 -11.05 10.08
N MET A 117 15.62 -10.48 9.89
CA MET A 117 15.50 -9.09 9.50
C MET A 117 14.33 -8.39 10.17
N ILE A 118 14.51 -7.10 10.48
CA ILE A 118 13.44 -6.18 10.82
C ILE A 118 13.32 -5.12 9.74
N CYS A 119 12.11 -4.97 9.18
CA CYS A 119 11.84 -4.08 8.06
C CYS A 119 11.20 -2.79 8.57
N ILE A 120 11.89 -1.65 8.36
CA ILE A 120 11.39 -0.32 8.67
C ILE A 120 10.96 0.32 7.35
N SER A 121 9.67 0.22 7.05
CA SER A 121 9.06 0.72 5.83
C SER A 121 8.06 1.83 6.15
N ASN A 122 7.58 2.56 5.15
CA ASN A 122 6.50 3.50 5.39
C ASN A 122 5.67 3.86 4.16
N CYS A 123 6.28 4.19 3.02
CA CYS A 123 5.56 4.66 1.83
C CYS A 123 5.21 3.57 0.83
N ASP A 124 4.54 3.97 -0.24
CA ASP A 124 3.73 3.19 -1.18
C ASP A 124 4.39 1.94 -1.74
N LYS A 125 5.63 2.05 -2.22
CA LYS A 125 6.33 0.94 -2.90
C LYS A 125 7.32 0.22 -2.00
N ILE A 126 7.68 0.87 -0.88
CA ILE A 126 8.71 0.37 0.03
C ILE A 126 8.15 -0.79 0.85
N THR A 127 6.97 -0.62 1.44
CA THR A 127 6.32 -1.68 2.22
C THR A 127 6.10 -2.93 1.39
N PRO A 128 5.46 -2.89 0.20
CA PRO A 128 5.31 -4.10 -0.62
C PRO A 128 6.64 -4.65 -1.15
N GLY A 129 7.63 -3.80 -1.48
CA GLY A 129 8.96 -4.27 -1.90
C GLY A 129 9.67 -5.07 -0.80
N MET A 130 9.63 -4.60 0.45
CA MET A 130 10.17 -5.34 1.59
C MET A 130 9.36 -6.61 1.90
N LEU A 131 8.03 -6.62 1.73
CA LEU A 131 7.20 -7.81 1.86
C LEU A 131 7.56 -8.87 0.80
N MET A 132 7.78 -8.46 -0.46
CA MET A 132 8.28 -9.35 -1.52
C MET A 132 9.60 -10.00 -1.11
N ALA A 133 10.57 -9.21 -0.61
CA ALA A 133 11.85 -9.72 -0.13
C ALA A 133 11.68 -10.70 1.05
N ALA A 134 10.78 -10.41 1.99
CA ALA A 134 10.51 -11.29 3.12
C ALA A 134 9.97 -12.65 2.66
N MET A 135 9.06 -12.65 1.67
CA MET A 135 8.53 -13.87 1.10
C MET A 135 9.57 -14.67 0.30
N ARG A 136 10.48 -13.99 -0.42
CA ARG A 136 11.61 -14.66 -1.12
C ARG A 136 12.58 -15.32 -0.15
N LEU A 137 13.05 -14.56 0.83
CA LEU A 137 14.08 -14.97 1.77
C LEU A 137 13.61 -16.01 2.77
N ASN A 138 12.37 -15.90 3.22
CA ASN A 138 11.71 -16.76 4.20
C ASN A 138 12.59 -17.05 5.44
N ILE A 139 13.20 -16.03 6.00
CA ILE A 139 13.90 -16.01 7.29
C ILE A 139 13.05 -15.25 8.31
N PRO A 140 13.25 -15.41 9.63
CA PRO A 140 12.48 -14.65 10.62
C PRO A 140 12.47 -13.17 10.29
N ALA A 141 11.27 -12.58 10.17
CA ALA A 141 11.09 -11.19 9.78
C ALA A 141 9.97 -10.54 10.59
N VAL A 142 10.17 -9.28 10.97
CA VAL A 142 9.17 -8.43 11.63
C VAL A 142 9.11 -7.09 10.90
N PHE A 143 7.91 -6.58 10.70
CA PHE A 143 7.69 -5.26 10.08
C PHE A 143 7.31 -4.23 11.15
N VAL A 144 7.84 -3.04 11.01
CA VAL A 144 7.43 -1.86 11.77
C VAL A 144 7.46 -0.63 10.88
N SER A 145 6.32 0.02 10.70
CA SER A 145 6.26 1.21 9.84
C SER A 145 6.78 2.46 10.55
N GLY A 146 7.24 3.44 9.78
CA GLY A 146 7.59 4.77 10.29
C GLY A 146 6.39 5.54 10.83
N GLY A 147 5.18 5.11 10.51
CA GLY A 147 3.91 5.68 10.94
C GLY A 147 3.35 6.76 10.03
N PRO A 148 2.03 6.98 10.09
CA PRO A 148 1.36 8.03 9.34
C PRO A 148 1.67 9.42 9.89
N MET A 149 1.51 10.41 9.01
CA MET A 149 1.53 11.84 9.31
C MET A 149 0.23 12.26 10.01
N GLU A 150 0.30 13.29 10.83
CA GLU A 150 -0.90 13.97 11.33
C GLU A 150 -1.67 14.65 10.18
N ALA A 151 -2.99 14.77 10.30
CA ALA A 151 -3.76 15.57 9.35
C ALA A 151 -3.41 17.06 9.50
N GLY A 152 -3.28 17.75 8.37
CA GLY A 152 -3.16 19.19 8.33
C GLY A 152 -4.44 19.89 8.81
N GLN A 153 -4.33 21.14 9.25
CA GLN A 153 -5.47 21.91 9.76
C GLN A 153 -5.43 23.34 9.23
N TYR A 154 -6.55 23.81 8.66
CA TYR A 154 -6.71 25.20 8.24
C TYR A 154 -8.17 25.63 8.38
N LYS A 155 -8.42 26.74 9.05
CA LYS A 155 -9.77 27.31 9.28
C LYS A 155 -10.81 26.31 9.83
N GLY A 156 -10.35 25.31 10.61
CA GLY A 156 -11.22 24.28 11.20
C GLY A 156 -11.49 23.06 10.30
N GLU A 157 -10.86 23.00 9.13
CA GLU A 157 -10.94 21.88 8.19
C GLU A 157 -9.67 21.03 8.22
N ASN A 158 -9.83 19.72 8.05
CA ASN A 158 -8.71 18.82 7.82
C ASN A 158 -8.14 19.04 6.42
N LEU A 159 -6.82 19.06 6.33
CA LEU A 159 -6.07 19.16 5.08
C LEU A 159 -5.20 17.93 4.87
N ASP A 160 -4.94 17.66 3.60
CA ASP A 160 -3.98 16.67 3.13
C ASP A 160 -3.38 17.09 1.77
N LEU A 161 -2.51 16.27 1.21
CA LEU A 161 -1.91 16.48 -0.12
C LEU A 161 -2.98 16.73 -1.19
N ILE A 162 -4.08 15.97 -1.19
CA ILE A 162 -5.14 16.09 -2.21
C ILE A 162 -5.86 17.43 -2.10
N THR A 163 -6.08 17.90 -0.89
CA THR A 163 -6.68 19.22 -0.65
C THR A 163 -5.79 20.33 -1.23
N ALA A 164 -4.47 20.25 -1.04
CA ALA A 164 -3.52 21.21 -1.63
C ALA A 164 -3.55 21.16 -3.16
N MET A 165 -3.58 19.96 -3.76
CA MET A 165 -3.66 19.80 -5.22
C MET A 165 -4.96 20.37 -5.81
N ILE A 166 -6.10 20.13 -5.16
CA ILE A 166 -7.41 20.66 -5.61
C ILE A 166 -7.42 22.18 -5.54
N LYS A 167 -6.93 22.75 -4.44
CA LYS A 167 -6.86 24.23 -4.29
C LYS A 167 -5.87 24.86 -5.27
N GLY A 168 -4.76 24.18 -5.57
CA GLY A 168 -3.80 24.64 -6.59
C GLY A 168 -4.36 24.65 -8.01
N ALA A 169 -5.33 23.79 -8.31
CA ALA A 169 -6.03 23.74 -9.59
C ALA A 169 -7.22 24.72 -9.69
N ASP A 170 -7.66 25.31 -8.58
CA ASP A 170 -8.80 26.21 -8.53
C ASP A 170 -8.36 27.68 -8.79
N PRO A 171 -8.70 28.26 -9.94
CA PRO A 171 -8.30 29.62 -10.30
C PRO A 171 -8.96 30.70 -9.41
N THR A 172 -9.91 30.35 -8.56
CA THR A 172 -10.56 31.29 -7.61
C THR A 172 -9.81 31.41 -6.30
N VAL A 173 -8.91 30.50 -6.00
CA VAL A 173 -8.04 30.51 -4.82
C VAL A 173 -6.87 31.45 -5.07
N SER A 174 -6.63 32.42 -4.17
CA SER A 174 -5.49 33.33 -4.29
C SER A 174 -4.17 32.64 -3.95
N ASP A 175 -3.06 33.12 -4.53
CA ASP A 175 -1.71 32.62 -4.23
C ASP A 175 -1.38 32.68 -2.73
N ALA A 176 -1.88 33.70 -2.03
CA ALA A 176 -1.67 33.84 -0.58
C ALA A 176 -2.43 32.77 0.22
N GLU A 177 -3.67 32.42 -0.18
CA GLU A 177 -4.41 31.33 0.46
C GLU A 177 -3.82 29.97 0.11
N LEU A 178 -3.36 29.80 -1.13
CA LEU A 178 -2.70 28.57 -1.56
C LEU A 178 -1.43 28.31 -0.74
N ALA A 179 -0.58 29.33 -0.55
CA ALA A 179 0.63 29.22 0.28
C ALA A 179 0.30 28.80 1.74
N GLU A 180 -0.76 29.36 2.34
CA GLU A 180 -1.21 28.96 3.68
C GLU A 180 -1.65 27.49 3.75
N VAL A 181 -2.25 26.98 2.67
CA VAL A 181 -2.66 25.57 2.57
C VAL A 181 -1.42 24.67 2.40
N GLU A 182 -0.48 25.04 1.53
CA GLU A 182 0.78 24.31 1.32
C GLU A 182 1.58 24.16 2.61
N ASP A 183 1.69 25.23 3.40
CA ASP A 183 2.42 25.23 4.67
C ASP A 183 1.77 24.33 5.74
N ARG A 184 0.49 23.96 5.59
CA ARG A 184 -0.30 23.29 6.62
C ARG A 184 -0.82 21.91 6.23
N ALA A 185 -0.89 21.60 4.93
CA ALA A 185 -1.48 20.35 4.44
C ALA A 185 -0.70 19.11 4.89
N CYS A 186 0.64 19.24 5.01
CA CYS A 186 1.54 18.17 5.42
C CYS A 186 2.41 18.60 6.61
N PRO A 187 1.89 18.49 7.86
CA PRO A 187 2.49 19.16 9.01
C PRO A 187 3.67 18.41 9.64
N GLY A 188 4.42 17.60 8.88
CA GLY A 188 5.63 16.97 9.41
C GLY A 188 5.98 15.62 8.85
N CYS A 189 6.70 14.81 9.65
CA CYS A 189 7.11 13.48 9.22
C CYS A 189 5.97 12.45 9.33
N GLY A 190 6.05 11.43 8.53
CA GLY A 190 5.08 10.36 8.40
C GLY A 190 4.61 10.19 6.95
N CYS A 191 4.02 9.04 6.62
CA CYS A 191 3.34 8.86 5.34
C CYS A 191 1.99 9.62 5.34
N CYS A 192 1.15 9.40 4.34
CA CYS A 192 -0.10 10.15 4.21
C CYS A 192 -0.97 10.12 5.47
N SER A 193 -1.77 11.19 5.71
CA SER A 193 -2.71 11.27 6.84
C SER A 193 -4.05 10.57 6.60
N GLY A 194 -4.30 10.05 5.38
CA GLY A 194 -5.49 9.31 4.99
C GLY A 194 -5.20 7.86 4.60
N MET A 195 -6.25 7.12 4.15
CA MET A 195 -6.13 5.74 3.68
C MET A 195 -5.73 5.69 2.19
N PHE A 196 -4.57 6.28 1.91
CA PHE A 196 -3.87 6.15 0.63
C PHE A 196 -3.04 4.86 0.61
N THR A 197 -2.29 4.61 -0.46
CA THR A 197 -1.56 3.36 -0.65
C THR A 197 -0.59 3.05 0.51
N ALA A 198 0.14 4.04 1.00
CA ALA A 198 1.09 3.87 2.11
C ALA A 198 0.43 3.31 3.37
N ASN A 199 -0.61 3.98 3.87
CA ASN A 199 -1.34 3.53 5.05
C ASN A 199 -2.11 2.23 4.79
N SER A 200 -2.69 2.05 3.59
CA SER A 200 -3.31 0.78 3.22
C SER A 200 -2.33 -0.37 3.37
N MET A 201 -1.12 -0.28 2.78
CA MET A 201 -0.11 -1.34 2.89
C MET A 201 0.40 -1.55 4.32
N ASN A 202 0.54 -0.49 5.12
CA ASN A 202 0.94 -0.61 6.53
C ASN A 202 -0.13 -1.33 7.37
N ASN A 203 -1.43 -1.07 7.13
CA ASN A 203 -2.54 -1.77 7.77
C ASN A 203 -2.67 -3.22 7.26
N LEU A 204 -2.44 -3.45 5.95
CA LEU A 204 -2.45 -4.80 5.38
C LEU A 204 -1.29 -5.66 5.91
N THR A 205 -0.12 -5.09 6.17
CA THR A 205 1.00 -5.79 6.82
C THR A 205 0.61 -6.26 8.23
N GLU A 206 -0.17 -5.43 8.95
CA GLU A 206 -0.75 -5.79 10.25
C GLU A 206 -1.81 -6.90 10.11
N ALA A 207 -2.69 -6.81 9.11
CA ALA A 207 -3.73 -7.80 8.85
C ALA A 207 -3.17 -9.17 8.40
N ILE A 208 -2.11 -9.19 7.58
CA ILE A 208 -1.38 -10.40 7.21
C ILE A 208 -0.74 -11.06 8.45
N GLY A 209 -0.44 -10.28 9.47
CA GLY A 209 0.15 -10.74 10.72
C GLY A 209 1.67 -10.57 10.83
N LEU A 210 2.33 -9.82 9.93
CA LEU A 210 3.79 -9.62 9.93
C LEU A 210 4.23 -8.40 10.77
N SER A 211 3.31 -7.67 11.38
CA SER A 211 3.60 -6.55 12.29
C SER A 211 2.71 -6.57 13.54
N LEU A 212 3.11 -5.79 14.53
CA LEU A 212 2.40 -5.63 15.79
C LEU A 212 1.18 -4.70 15.67
N PRO A 213 0.19 -4.81 16.57
CA PRO A 213 -0.98 -3.95 16.59
C PRO A 213 -0.63 -2.45 16.67
N GLY A 214 -1.36 -1.66 15.90
CA GLY A 214 -1.13 -0.22 15.76
C GLY A 214 -0.05 0.16 14.74
N ASN A 215 0.53 -0.83 14.05
CA ASN A 215 1.54 -0.59 13.02
C ASN A 215 1.07 0.40 11.95
N GLY A 216 -0.15 0.23 11.45
CA GLY A 216 -0.72 1.05 10.37
C GLY A 216 -1.31 2.39 10.84
N SER A 217 -1.48 2.65 12.14
CA SER A 217 -2.33 3.74 12.60
C SER A 217 -1.72 4.67 13.66
N ILE A 218 -0.73 4.24 14.45
CA ILE A 218 -0.04 5.12 15.40
C ILE A 218 0.76 6.17 14.61
N LEU A 219 0.58 7.46 14.93
CA LEU A 219 1.26 8.57 14.26
C LEU A 219 2.79 8.52 14.44
N ALA A 220 3.54 8.95 13.42
CA ALA A 220 5.00 9.01 13.45
C ALA A 220 5.53 9.89 14.59
N THR A 221 4.85 11.00 14.86
CA THR A 221 5.22 11.97 15.91
C THR A 221 4.88 11.52 17.32
N HIS A 222 4.08 10.47 17.50
CA HIS A 222 3.63 10.03 18.82
C HIS A 222 4.64 9.08 19.51
N ALA A 223 4.85 9.25 20.81
CA ALA A 223 5.80 8.44 21.62
C ALA A 223 5.53 6.92 21.54
N ASN A 224 4.27 6.51 21.35
CA ASN A 224 3.92 5.11 21.17
C ASN A 224 4.52 4.49 19.90
N ARG A 225 4.87 5.28 18.87
CA ARG A 225 5.60 4.80 17.68
C ARG A 225 7.01 4.33 18.03
N VAL A 226 7.71 5.08 18.88
CA VAL A 226 9.04 4.68 19.39
C VAL A 226 8.92 3.36 20.18
N ARG A 227 7.91 3.24 21.04
CA ARG A 227 7.67 2.03 21.82
C ARG A 227 7.39 0.83 20.92
N LEU A 228 6.58 1.01 19.88
CA LEU A 228 6.30 -0.05 18.90
C LEU A 228 7.56 -0.54 18.20
N MET A 229 8.49 0.37 17.87
CA MET A 229 9.78 0.02 17.28
C MET A 229 10.64 -0.81 18.24
N GLN A 230 10.65 -0.46 19.52
CA GLN A 230 11.36 -1.23 20.54
C GLN A 230 10.74 -2.62 20.73
N ASP A 231 9.40 -2.71 20.74
CA ASP A 231 8.70 -3.99 20.88
C ASP A 231 8.94 -4.89 19.65
N ALA A 232 8.92 -4.34 18.44
CA ALA A 232 9.28 -5.06 17.22
C ALA A 232 10.74 -5.55 17.23
N ALA A 233 11.67 -4.73 17.75
CA ALA A 233 13.06 -5.12 17.92
C ALA A 233 13.24 -6.28 18.92
N ARG A 234 12.49 -6.29 20.01
CA ARG A 234 12.47 -7.43 20.96
C ARG A 234 11.91 -8.68 20.31
N LEU A 235 10.84 -8.50 19.54
CA LEU A 235 10.15 -9.60 18.87
C LEU A 235 11.04 -10.28 17.83
N ILE A 236 11.76 -9.53 16.98
CA ILE A 236 12.64 -10.14 15.99
C ILE A 236 13.78 -10.96 16.63
N VAL A 237 14.33 -10.50 17.77
CA VAL A 237 15.34 -11.28 18.50
C VAL A 237 14.71 -12.57 19.03
N LYS A 238 13.52 -12.49 19.67
CA LYS A 238 12.78 -13.66 20.14
C LYS A 238 12.53 -14.67 19.03
N ASN A 239 12.04 -14.20 17.87
CA ASN A 239 11.66 -15.06 16.76
C ASN A 239 12.91 -15.68 16.09
N ALA A 240 14.02 -14.93 15.99
CA ALA A 240 15.27 -15.48 15.49
C ALA A 240 15.78 -16.61 16.39
N LEU A 241 15.76 -16.43 17.71
CA LEU A 241 16.16 -17.47 18.66
C LEU A 241 15.20 -18.67 18.60
N ALA A 242 13.90 -18.46 18.56
CA ALA A 242 12.90 -19.53 18.42
C ALA A 242 13.16 -20.39 17.17
N TYR A 243 13.44 -19.76 16.03
CA TYR A 243 13.76 -20.49 14.79
C TYR A 243 15.08 -21.26 14.90
N TYR A 244 16.19 -20.59 15.28
CA TYR A 244 17.52 -21.21 15.25
C TYR A 244 17.77 -22.16 16.43
N GLU A 245 17.29 -21.87 17.62
CA GLU A 245 17.54 -22.68 18.82
C GLU A 245 16.49 -23.77 18.98
N ASP A 246 15.20 -23.44 18.80
CA ASP A 246 14.08 -24.35 19.08
C ASP A 246 13.54 -25.04 17.80
N GLY A 247 13.85 -24.51 16.62
CA GLY A 247 13.39 -25.01 15.32
C GLY A 247 11.93 -24.65 15.05
N ASP A 248 11.47 -23.52 15.58
CA ASP A 248 10.10 -23.05 15.39
C ASP A 248 9.98 -22.37 14.01
N GLU A 249 9.40 -23.07 13.05
CA GLU A 249 9.13 -22.56 11.70
C GLU A 249 7.88 -21.68 11.62
N SER A 250 7.07 -21.63 12.68
CA SER A 250 5.84 -20.81 12.69
C SER A 250 6.13 -19.31 12.63
N VAL A 251 7.35 -18.88 12.97
CA VAL A 251 7.81 -17.49 12.94
C VAL A 251 8.28 -17.02 11.56
N LEU A 252 8.28 -17.90 10.57
CA LEU A 252 8.72 -17.57 9.21
C LEU A 252 7.63 -16.82 8.42
N PRO A 253 8.00 -15.87 7.53
CA PRO A 253 7.04 -15.10 6.75
C PRO A 253 6.03 -15.96 5.98
N ARG A 254 6.45 -17.04 5.33
CA ARG A 254 5.55 -17.93 4.57
C ARG A 254 4.64 -18.78 5.46
N SER A 255 5.00 -18.97 6.72
CA SER A 255 4.14 -19.64 7.71
C SER A 255 3.05 -18.72 8.26
N ILE A 256 3.30 -17.40 8.28
CA ILE A 256 2.38 -16.37 8.73
C ILE A 256 1.52 -15.86 7.58
N ALA A 257 2.14 -15.40 6.50
CA ALA A 257 1.49 -14.86 5.31
C ALA A 257 0.97 -15.98 4.40
N THR A 258 0.07 -16.79 4.95
CA THR A 258 -0.62 -17.89 4.26
C THR A 258 -1.69 -17.35 3.31
N ARG A 259 -2.21 -18.20 2.43
CA ARG A 259 -3.34 -17.84 1.57
C ARG A 259 -4.51 -17.25 2.39
N GLN A 260 -4.82 -17.84 3.53
CA GLN A 260 -5.91 -17.36 4.38
C GLN A 260 -5.61 -15.97 4.98
N ALA A 261 -4.35 -15.70 5.35
CA ALA A 261 -3.94 -14.38 5.79
C ALA A 261 -4.10 -13.32 4.68
N PHE A 262 -3.79 -13.67 3.42
CA PHE A 262 -4.04 -12.81 2.25
C PHE A 262 -5.54 -12.56 2.04
N LEU A 263 -6.39 -13.58 2.16
CA LEU A 263 -7.84 -13.41 2.05
C LEU A 263 -8.39 -12.48 3.15
N ASN A 264 -7.95 -12.65 4.40
CA ASN A 264 -8.32 -11.76 5.50
C ASN A 264 -7.85 -10.32 5.26
N ALA A 265 -6.61 -10.14 4.80
CA ALA A 265 -6.06 -8.82 4.49
C ALA A 265 -6.84 -8.15 3.35
N MET A 266 -7.18 -8.88 2.29
CA MET A 266 -7.99 -8.34 1.18
C MET A 266 -9.43 -8.02 1.63
N THR A 267 -10.01 -8.82 2.52
CA THR A 267 -11.32 -8.50 3.13
C THR A 267 -11.25 -7.19 3.91
N LEU A 268 -10.21 -6.97 4.70
CA LEU A 268 -9.96 -5.67 5.37
C LEU A 268 -9.83 -4.54 4.35
N ASP A 269 -9.04 -4.73 3.30
CA ASP A 269 -8.77 -3.73 2.26
C ASP A 269 -10.06 -3.23 1.60
N ILE A 270 -10.92 -4.16 1.24
CA ILE A 270 -12.24 -3.89 0.66
C ILE A 270 -13.13 -3.14 1.69
N ALA A 271 -13.14 -3.58 2.96
CA ALA A 271 -13.98 -2.98 4.00
C ALA A 271 -13.55 -1.57 4.40
N MET A 272 -12.27 -1.22 4.25
CA MET A 272 -11.76 0.13 4.54
C MET A 272 -11.72 1.05 3.31
N GLY A 273 -12.15 0.58 2.13
CA GLY A 273 -12.14 1.36 0.90
C GLY A 273 -10.75 1.89 0.54
N ALA A 274 -9.75 1.03 0.62
CA ALA A 274 -8.34 1.36 0.45
C ALA A 274 -7.98 1.75 -0.99
N SER A 275 -6.70 1.94 -1.23
CA SER A 275 -6.18 2.25 -2.57
C SER A 275 -6.24 1.03 -3.49
N THR A 276 -6.64 1.20 -4.75
CA THR A 276 -6.60 0.13 -5.76
C THR A 276 -5.19 -0.42 -6.02
N ASN A 277 -4.15 0.35 -5.69
CA ASN A 277 -2.75 -0.09 -5.78
C ASN A 277 -2.44 -1.31 -4.90
N THR A 278 -3.18 -1.51 -3.81
CA THR A 278 -3.02 -2.67 -2.93
C THR A 278 -3.26 -3.99 -3.65
N VAL A 279 -4.15 -4.01 -4.64
CA VAL A 279 -4.39 -5.17 -5.51
C VAL A 279 -3.09 -5.60 -6.20
N LEU A 280 -2.39 -4.66 -6.87
CA LEU A 280 -1.08 -4.93 -7.49
C LEU A 280 -0.07 -5.45 -6.47
N HIS A 281 -0.06 -4.85 -5.29
CA HIS A 281 0.97 -5.15 -4.29
C HIS A 281 0.74 -6.50 -3.61
N LEU A 282 -0.52 -6.83 -3.25
CA LEU A 282 -0.82 -8.14 -2.66
C LEU A 282 -0.61 -9.28 -3.65
N LEU A 283 -0.99 -9.11 -4.93
CA LEU A 283 -0.69 -10.08 -5.98
C LEU A 283 0.82 -10.30 -6.14
N ALA A 284 1.61 -9.22 -6.14
CA ALA A 284 3.06 -9.30 -6.23
C ALA A 284 3.69 -10.05 -5.04
N VAL A 285 3.27 -9.72 -3.81
CA VAL A 285 3.76 -10.38 -2.59
C VAL A 285 3.35 -11.85 -2.55
N ALA A 286 2.13 -12.17 -2.97
CA ALA A 286 1.63 -13.55 -3.06
C ALA A 286 2.44 -14.38 -4.06
N GLN A 287 2.74 -13.82 -5.24
CA GLN A 287 3.57 -14.47 -6.25
C GLN A 287 4.97 -14.81 -5.71
N GLU A 288 5.64 -13.88 -5.02
CA GLU A 288 6.95 -14.10 -4.42
C GLU A 288 6.96 -15.19 -3.34
N GLY A 289 5.83 -15.36 -2.67
CA GLY A 289 5.63 -16.41 -1.66
C GLY A 289 5.12 -17.74 -2.22
N ASN A 290 4.83 -17.83 -3.51
CA ASN A 290 4.09 -18.93 -4.13
C ASN A 290 2.72 -19.18 -3.46
N VAL A 291 2.04 -18.11 -3.07
CA VAL A 291 0.69 -18.15 -2.51
C VAL A 291 -0.32 -18.08 -3.65
N ASP A 292 -1.23 -19.04 -3.73
CA ASP A 292 -2.33 -19.06 -4.70
C ASP A 292 -3.39 -18.02 -4.32
N PHE A 293 -3.17 -16.78 -4.78
CA PHE A 293 -4.05 -15.63 -4.57
C PHE A 293 -4.18 -14.84 -5.86
N THR A 294 -5.40 -14.62 -6.33
CA THR A 294 -5.70 -14.16 -7.69
C THR A 294 -6.78 -13.07 -7.73
N MET A 295 -6.95 -12.43 -8.89
CA MET A 295 -8.04 -11.48 -9.15
C MET A 295 -9.43 -12.10 -8.91
N LYS A 296 -9.60 -13.41 -9.12
CA LYS A 296 -10.87 -14.11 -8.86
C LYS A 296 -11.18 -14.20 -7.37
N ASP A 297 -10.16 -14.37 -6.53
CA ASP A 297 -10.32 -14.34 -5.07
C ASP A 297 -10.77 -12.95 -4.62
N ILE A 298 -10.17 -11.89 -5.18
CA ILE A 298 -10.52 -10.51 -4.89
C ILE A 298 -11.96 -10.19 -5.31
N ASP A 299 -12.39 -10.62 -6.51
CA ASP A 299 -13.79 -10.48 -6.94
C ASP A 299 -14.75 -11.20 -5.98
N ALA A 300 -14.47 -12.45 -5.62
CA ALA A 300 -15.30 -13.21 -4.71
C ALA A 300 -15.43 -12.56 -3.32
N LEU A 301 -14.34 -11.96 -2.81
CA LEU A 301 -14.35 -11.21 -1.55
C LEU A 301 -15.15 -9.91 -1.68
N SER A 302 -14.97 -9.17 -2.77
CA SER A 302 -15.63 -7.87 -2.97
C SER A 302 -17.16 -7.96 -3.03
N ARG A 303 -17.70 -9.09 -3.47
CA ARG A 303 -19.15 -9.34 -3.54
C ARG A 303 -19.82 -9.56 -2.18
N ARG A 304 -19.06 -9.90 -1.15
CA ARG A 304 -19.59 -10.26 0.18
C ARG A 304 -19.11 -9.36 1.31
N THR A 305 -18.09 -8.55 1.08
CA THR A 305 -17.50 -7.71 2.10
C THR A 305 -18.15 -6.33 2.10
N PRO A 306 -18.78 -5.88 3.20
CA PRO A 306 -19.38 -4.56 3.29
C PRO A 306 -18.31 -3.47 3.44
N PHE A 307 -18.62 -2.24 3.04
CA PHE A 307 -17.78 -1.07 3.26
C PHE A 307 -18.05 -0.48 4.64
N LEU A 308 -17.13 -0.66 5.58
CA LEU A 308 -17.32 -0.37 7.01
C LEU A 308 -16.55 0.85 7.51
N CYS A 309 -15.52 1.32 6.79
CA CYS A 309 -14.66 2.37 7.29
C CYS A 309 -14.41 3.43 6.20
N LYS A 310 -14.72 4.70 6.52
CA LYS A 310 -14.62 5.79 5.56
C LYS A 310 -13.80 6.95 6.15
N LEU A 311 -12.58 7.12 5.64
CA LEU A 311 -11.71 8.25 5.99
C LEU A 311 -11.09 8.87 4.74
N SER A 312 -10.31 9.95 4.90
CA SER A 312 -9.64 10.61 3.76
C SER A 312 -8.94 9.56 2.86
N PRO A 313 -9.05 9.66 1.53
CA PRO A 313 -9.70 10.70 0.72
C PRO A 313 -11.21 10.51 0.52
N ASN A 314 -11.80 9.40 1.00
CA ASN A 314 -13.22 9.08 0.80
C ASN A 314 -14.14 9.88 1.77
N SER A 315 -13.57 10.56 2.75
CA SER A 315 -14.26 11.42 3.72
C SER A 315 -13.35 12.57 4.14
N GLN A 316 -13.90 13.76 4.31
CA GLN A 316 -13.19 14.90 4.91
C GLN A 316 -13.31 14.93 6.44
N ARG A 317 -14.21 14.11 7.01
CA ARG A 317 -14.48 14.10 8.45
C ARG A 317 -13.43 13.35 9.25
N TYR A 318 -12.88 12.27 8.70
CA TYR A 318 -11.97 11.36 9.39
C TYR A 318 -10.65 11.22 8.64
N SER A 319 -9.58 11.11 9.39
CA SER A 319 -8.23 10.79 8.93
C SER A 319 -7.71 9.54 9.65
N ILE A 320 -6.45 9.18 9.45
CA ILE A 320 -5.84 8.00 10.06
C ILE A 320 -5.82 8.06 11.60
N GLN A 321 -5.76 9.24 12.17
CA GLN A 321 -5.76 9.43 13.63
C GLN A 321 -7.13 9.09 14.26
N GLU A 322 -8.25 9.39 13.59
CA GLU A 322 -9.59 8.96 14.03
C GLU A 322 -9.78 7.46 13.83
N TYR A 323 -9.23 6.90 12.76
CA TYR A 323 -9.19 5.45 12.56
C TYR A 323 -8.42 4.75 13.69
N ASN A 324 -7.25 5.27 14.11
CA ASN A 324 -6.54 4.77 15.28
C ASN A 324 -7.42 4.84 16.53
N ARG A 325 -8.07 5.98 16.80
CA ARG A 325 -8.94 6.17 17.96
C ARG A 325 -10.11 5.20 18.01
N ALA A 326 -10.62 4.78 16.85
CA ALA A 326 -11.69 3.79 16.70
C ALA A 326 -11.19 2.34 16.85
N GLY A 327 -9.89 2.13 17.12
CA GLY A 327 -9.27 0.83 17.34
C GLY A 327 -8.52 0.25 16.14
N GLY A 328 -8.36 1.01 15.06
CA GLY A 328 -7.52 0.66 13.91
C GLY A 328 -7.83 -0.68 13.27
N THR A 329 -6.80 -1.31 12.72
CA THR A 329 -6.88 -2.56 11.95
C THR A 329 -7.59 -3.69 12.69
N LEU A 330 -7.19 -3.98 13.93
CA LEU A 330 -7.74 -5.13 14.66
C LEU A 330 -9.22 -4.95 15.01
N ASN A 331 -9.68 -3.72 15.25
CA ASN A 331 -11.08 -3.49 15.56
C ASN A 331 -11.96 -3.53 14.30
N LEU A 332 -11.45 -3.08 13.14
CA LEU A 332 -12.14 -3.29 11.88
C LEU A 332 -12.20 -4.79 11.50
N LEU A 333 -11.11 -5.53 11.69
CA LEU A 333 -11.12 -6.99 11.56
C LEU A 333 -12.10 -7.64 12.54
N GLY A 334 -12.22 -7.12 13.76
CA GLY A 334 -13.21 -7.59 14.73
C GLY A 334 -14.66 -7.40 14.28
N GLU A 335 -14.99 -6.29 13.61
CA GLU A 335 -16.33 -6.12 13.04
C GLU A 335 -16.58 -7.08 11.86
N LEU A 336 -15.56 -7.34 11.03
CA LEU A 336 -15.63 -8.32 9.94
C LEU A 336 -15.76 -9.78 10.46
N ASP A 337 -15.10 -10.11 11.56
CA ASP A 337 -15.21 -11.43 12.22
C ASP A 337 -16.61 -11.67 12.76
N LYS A 338 -17.24 -10.67 13.38
CA LYS A 338 -18.66 -10.75 13.80
C LYS A 338 -19.59 -11.06 12.64
N GLY A 339 -19.25 -10.62 11.42
CA GLY A 339 -19.95 -10.94 10.17
C GLY A 339 -19.62 -12.32 9.59
N GLY A 340 -18.72 -13.10 10.20
CA GLY A 340 -18.28 -14.40 9.70
C GLY A 340 -17.48 -14.31 8.39
N LEU A 341 -16.78 -13.21 8.16
CA LEU A 341 -16.08 -12.93 6.90
C LEU A 341 -14.60 -13.32 6.93
N LEU A 342 -14.06 -13.69 8.09
CA LEU A 342 -12.63 -13.97 8.30
C LEU A 342 -12.39 -15.40 8.78
N ASP A 343 -11.16 -15.87 8.57
CA ASP A 343 -10.60 -17.00 9.31
C ASP A 343 -9.62 -16.46 10.35
N THR A 344 -10.06 -16.39 11.58
CA THR A 344 -9.27 -15.81 12.69
C THR A 344 -8.31 -16.80 13.35
N SER A 345 -8.22 -18.03 12.85
CA SER A 345 -7.27 -19.05 13.32
C SER A 345 -5.83 -18.83 12.82
N VAL A 346 -5.63 -17.92 11.85
CA VAL A 346 -4.31 -17.60 11.29
C VAL A 346 -3.35 -17.10 12.36
N LYS A 347 -2.08 -17.52 12.25
CA LYS A 347 -1.01 -17.12 13.18
C LYS A 347 -0.43 -15.76 12.78
N ARG A 348 0.07 -15.07 13.80
CA ARG A 348 0.71 -13.76 13.68
C ARG A 348 2.15 -13.81 14.19
N VAL A 349 2.92 -12.80 13.84
CA VAL A 349 4.37 -12.73 14.12
C VAL A 349 4.73 -12.72 15.60
N ASP A 350 3.82 -12.30 16.48
CA ASP A 350 3.96 -12.32 17.94
C ASP A 350 3.67 -13.70 18.57
N GLY A 351 3.15 -14.63 17.77
CA GLY A 351 2.79 -15.99 18.15
C GLY A 351 1.31 -16.17 18.51
N ALA A 352 0.54 -15.08 18.59
CA ALA A 352 -0.90 -15.13 18.78
C ALA A 352 -1.64 -15.59 17.50
N THR A 353 -2.88 -16.01 17.65
CA THR A 353 -3.84 -16.09 16.54
C THR A 353 -4.49 -14.72 16.32
N LEU A 354 -5.06 -14.51 15.13
CA LEU A 354 -5.82 -13.29 14.86
C LEU A 354 -7.00 -13.14 15.83
N ALA A 355 -7.66 -14.26 16.21
CA ALA A 355 -8.75 -14.25 17.20
C ALA A 355 -8.29 -13.73 18.56
N GLU A 356 -7.14 -14.20 19.05
CA GLU A 356 -6.57 -13.76 20.34
C GLU A 356 -6.23 -12.27 20.32
N ASP A 357 -5.68 -11.75 19.24
CA ASP A 357 -5.37 -10.32 19.11
C ASP A 357 -6.63 -9.46 18.96
N ILE A 358 -7.61 -9.87 18.16
CA ILE A 358 -8.91 -9.17 18.07
C ILE A 358 -9.53 -9.07 19.46
N GLU A 359 -9.54 -10.18 20.21
CA GLU A 359 -10.11 -10.20 21.57
C GLU A 359 -9.31 -9.30 22.52
N LYS A 360 -7.99 -9.38 22.55
CA LYS A 360 -7.13 -8.59 23.43
C LYS A 360 -7.24 -7.09 23.16
N TYR A 361 -7.20 -6.68 21.91
CA TYR A 361 -7.14 -5.27 21.50
C TYR A 361 -8.50 -4.65 21.16
N SER A 362 -9.61 -5.33 21.44
CA SER A 362 -10.95 -4.79 21.22
C SER A 362 -11.22 -3.57 22.10
N VAL A 363 -11.61 -2.46 21.47
CA VAL A 363 -12.05 -1.23 22.16
C VAL A 363 -13.53 -1.28 22.56
N MET A 364 -14.25 -2.35 22.17
CA MET A 364 -15.70 -2.51 22.41
C MET A 364 -16.02 -3.24 23.70
N LYS A 365 -15.00 -3.62 24.47
CA LYS A 365 -15.17 -4.30 25.76
C LYS A 365 -15.55 -3.32 26.88
N LEU A 366 -16.23 -3.84 27.91
CA LEU A 366 -16.48 -3.08 29.15
C LEU A 366 -15.18 -2.69 29.86
N GLU A 367 -14.21 -3.62 29.90
CA GLU A 367 -12.86 -3.39 30.41
C GLU A 367 -11.87 -3.58 29.25
N VAL A 368 -11.45 -2.47 28.65
CA VAL A 368 -10.48 -2.47 27.57
C VAL A 368 -9.08 -2.71 28.12
N ASP A 369 -8.31 -3.58 27.50
CA ASP A 369 -6.92 -3.85 27.88
C ASP A 369 -6.10 -2.56 27.91
N ALA A 370 -5.25 -2.40 28.92
CA ALA A 370 -4.45 -1.18 29.12
C ALA A 370 -3.52 -0.89 27.94
N GLU A 371 -3.03 -1.93 27.25
CA GLU A 371 -2.20 -1.79 26.06
C GLU A 371 -3.04 -1.27 24.87
N ALA A 372 -4.26 -1.78 24.69
CA ALA A 372 -5.19 -1.27 23.68
C ALA A 372 -5.56 0.20 23.94
N VAL A 373 -5.86 0.56 25.19
CA VAL A 373 -6.09 1.97 25.58
C VAL A 373 -4.88 2.82 25.22
N ARG A 374 -3.68 2.40 25.57
CA ARG A 374 -2.44 3.13 25.28
C ARG A 374 -2.25 3.36 23.78
N ILE A 375 -2.47 2.35 22.95
CA ILE A 375 -2.32 2.44 21.50
C ILE A 375 -3.38 3.36 20.91
N TYR A 376 -4.65 3.12 21.20
CA TYR A 376 -5.77 3.71 20.47
C TYR A 376 -6.22 5.08 21.04
N THR A 377 -5.70 5.51 22.17
CA THR A 377 -5.87 6.90 22.63
C THR A 377 -4.77 7.85 22.14
N SER A 378 -3.80 7.38 21.36
CA SER A 378 -2.75 8.24 20.79
C SER A 378 -3.36 9.36 19.94
N ALA A 379 -3.14 10.61 20.32
CA ALA A 379 -3.69 11.79 19.66
C ALA A 379 -2.61 12.59 18.91
N PRO A 380 -2.98 13.43 17.91
CA PRO A 380 -2.05 14.29 17.21
C PRO A 380 -1.46 15.38 18.10
N GLY A 381 -0.29 15.91 17.70
CA GLY A 381 0.36 17.04 18.35
C GLY A 381 -0.25 18.38 17.96
N GLY A 382 -0.92 18.45 16.81
CA GLY A 382 -1.59 19.63 16.29
C GLY A 382 -0.65 20.76 15.85
N ARG A 383 0.60 20.44 15.55
CA ARG A 383 1.63 21.40 15.10
C ARG A 383 2.62 20.74 14.16
N PHE A 384 3.32 21.55 13.38
CA PHE A 384 4.42 21.05 12.56
C PHE A 384 5.46 20.33 13.41
N CYS A 385 5.77 19.06 13.03
CA CYS A 385 6.77 18.25 13.70
C CYS A 385 7.36 17.21 12.76
N ASN A 386 8.69 17.24 12.58
CA ASN A 386 9.44 16.28 11.76
C ASN A 386 10.29 15.30 12.60
N LYS A 387 9.95 15.11 13.88
CA LYS A 387 10.69 14.24 14.79
C LYS A 387 9.85 13.05 15.22
N LEU A 388 10.45 11.87 15.16
CA LEU A 388 9.89 10.62 15.65
C LEU A 388 9.56 10.71 17.14
N GLY A 389 8.34 10.35 17.52
CA GLY A 389 7.94 10.20 18.94
C GLY A 389 8.01 11.47 19.79
N ALA A 390 8.00 12.67 19.19
CA ALA A 390 8.25 13.93 19.86
C ALA A 390 7.11 14.44 20.75
N GLN A 391 5.95 13.76 20.73
CA GLN A 391 4.79 14.16 21.54
C GLN A 391 4.08 12.91 22.11
N SER A 392 3.26 13.11 23.15
CA SER A 392 2.54 12.06 23.87
C SER A 392 1.09 12.43 24.20
N ASN A 393 0.47 13.23 23.34
CA ASN A 393 -0.91 13.65 23.53
C ASN A 393 -1.86 12.45 23.47
N THR A 394 -2.92 12.49 24.24
CA THR A 394 -3.93 11.42 24.29
C THR A 394 -5.32 11.98 24.12
N TYR A 395 -6.17 11.23 23.43
CA TYR A 395 -7.61 11.47 23.44
C TYR A 395 -8.20 11.15 24.81
N PRO A 396 -9.22 11.88 25.26
CA PRO A 396 -9.87 11.63 26.56
C PRO A 396 -10.68 10.33 26.57
N SER A 397 -11.04 9.80 25.41
CA SER A 397 -11.82 8.57 25.25
C SER A 397 -11.54 7.92 23.90
N LEU A 398 -11.74 6.61 23.82
CA LEU A 398 -11.80 5.84 22.57
C LEU A 398 -13.05 6.24 21.77
N ASP A 399 -13.05 5.98 20.47
CA ASP A 399 -14.23 6.06 19.60
C ASP A 399 -14.86 4.67 19.50
N THR A 400 -16.01 4.50 20.15
CA THR A 400 -16.78 3.26 20.15
C THR A 400 -18.09 3.37 19.37
N ASP A 401 -18.31 4.48 18.66
CA ASP A 401 -19.48 4.67 17.81
C ASP A 401 -19.39 3.79 16.57
N ARG A 402 -20.17 2.72 16.52
CA ARG A 402 -20.23 1.78 15.39
C ARG A 402 -21.39 2.06 14.44
N GLU A 403 -22.25 3.02 14.74
CA GLU A 403 -23.35 3.44 13.87
C GLU A 403 -22.95 4.57 12.94
N GLN A 404 -22.28 5.60 13.45
CA GLN A 404 -21.93 6.80 12.71
C GLN A 404 -20.43 7.18 12.79
N GLY A 405 -19.64 6.40 13.52
CA GLY A 405 -18.22 6.62 13.72
C GLY A 405 -17.36 6.34 12.48
N CYS A 406 -16.05 6.41 12.68
CA CYS A 406 -15.04 6.13 11.64
C CYS A 406 -15.10 4.67 11.19
N ILE A 407 -15.19 3.73 12.14
CA ILE A 407 -15.42 2.30 11.90
C ILE A 407 -16.87 2.00 12.25
N ARG A 408 -17.61 1.42 11.32
CA ARG A 408 -18.99 1.01 11.50
C ARG A 408 -19.11 -0.50 11.64
N ASP A 409 -20.21 -0.96 12.25
CA ASP A 409 -20.56 -2.38 12.24
C ASP A 409 -21.24 -2.80 10.92
N ILE A 410 -21.53 -4.09 10.80
CA ILE A 410 -22.14 -4.69 9.58
C ILE A 410 -23.53 -4.11 9.29
N GLU A 411 -24.31 -3.81 10.35
CA GLU A 411 -25.69 -3.31 10.19
C GLU A 411 -25.71 -1.88 9.66
N HIS A 412 -24.70 -1.07 10.03
CA HIS A 412 -24.57 0.34 9.66
C HIS A 412 -23.53 0.59 8.55
N ALA A 413 -23.16 -0.46 7.80
CA ALA A 413 -22.22 -0.35 6.67
C ALA A 413 -22.62 0.78 5.70
N TYR A 414 -21.60 1.45 5.14
CA TYR A 414 -21.85 2.48 4.11
C TYR A 414 -22.48 1.89 2.85
N THR A 415 -22.03 0.70 2.44
CA THR A 415 -22.60 -0.12 1.38
C THR A 415 -22.47 -1.59 1.74
N LYS A 416 -23.38 -2.42 1.22
CA LYS A 416 -23.33 -3.89 1.39
C LYS A 416 -22.26 -4.52 0.51
N ASP A 417 -22.00 -3.92 -0.66
CA ASP A 417 -20.88 -4.24 -1.54
C ASP A 417 -19.67 -3.43 -1.11
N GLY A 418 -18.48 -4.04 -1.19
CA GLY A 418 -17.24 -3.42 -0.73
C GLY A 418 -16.86 -2.14 -1.44
N GLY A 419 -15.87 -1.44 -0.90
CA GLY A 419 -15.34 -0.20 -1.48
C GLY A 419 -14.55 -0.39 -2.78
N MET A 420 -14.44 -1.63 -3.30
CA MET A 420 -13.69 -1.99 -4.49
C MET A 420 -14.39 -3.14 -5.24
N ALA A 421 -14.28 -3.15 -6.57
CA ALA A 421 -14.80 -4.22 -7.41
C ALA A 421 -13.83 -4.61 -8.53
N ILE A 422 -13.87 -5.88 -8.92
CA ILE A 422 -13.18 -6.39 -10.10
C ILE A 422 -14.20 -6.58 -11.22
N LEU A 423 -13.92 -6.03 -12.41
CA LEU A 423 -14.76 -6.22 -13.57
C LEU A 423 -14.01 -7.06 -14.62
N PHE A 424 -14.77 -7.82 -15.39
CA PHE A 424 -14.28 -8.65 -16.50
C PHE A 424 -15.08 -8.36 -17.76
N GLY A 425 -14.54 -8.66 -18.92
CA GLY A 425 -15.24 -8.52 -20.19
C GLY A 425 -14.30 -8.56 -21.38
N ASN A 426 -14.83 -8.26 -22.56
CA ASN A 426 -14.03 -8.31 -23.79
C ASN A 426 -12.93 -7.24 -23.84
N ILE A 427 -13.02 -6.17 -23.04
CA ILE A 427 -11.95 -5.17 -22.87
C ILE A 427 -10.92 -5.63 -21.83
N ALA A 428 -11.37 -6.29 -20.74
CA ALA A 428 -10.56 -6.68 -19.59
C ALA A 428 -10.69 -8.19 -19.33
N GLN A 429 -10.09 -9.00 -20.18
CA GLN A 429 -10.21 -10.46 -20.16
C GLN A 429 -9.62 -11.07 -18.88
N ASP A 430 -8.51 -10.50 -18.36
CA ASP A 430 -7.85 -10.92 -17.12
C ASP A 430 -8.28 -10.05 -15.92
N GLY A 431 -9.21 -9.12 -16.14
CA GLY A 431 -9.81 -8.27 -15.12
C GLY A 431 -9.28 -6.84 -15.10
N CYS A 432 -10.01 -6.00 -14.38
CA CYS A 432 -9.66 -4.61 -14.08
C CYS A 432 -10.24 -4.23 -12.71
N VAL A 433 -9.84 -3.07 -12.17
CA VAL A 433 -10.18 -2.64 -10.82
C VAL A 433 -10.92 -1.31 -10.83
N VAL A 434 -12.02 -1.21 -10.08
CA VAL A 434 -12.74 0.03 -9.81
C VAL A 434 -12.86 0.26 -8.30
N LYS A 435 -12.60 1.48 -7.84
CA LYS A 435 -12.84 1.91 -6.45
C LYS A 435 -14.29 2.38 -6.31
N THR A 436 -15.20 1.45 -5.99
CA THR A 436 -16.63 1.73 -5.87
C THR A 436 -16.97 2.71 -4.76
N ALA A 437 -16.17 2.78 -3.71
CA ALA A 437 -16.30 3.75 -2.62
C ALA A 437 -16.31 5.23 -3.09
N GLY A 438 -15.76 5.51 -4.26
CA GLY A 438 -15.68 6.85 -4.86
C GLY A 438 -16.66 7.09 -6.02
N VAL A 439 -17.52 6.11 -6.36
CA VAL A 439 -18.45 6.16 -7.49
C VAL A 439 -19.87 6.39 -6.99
N ASP A 440 -20.57 7.36 -7.58
CA ASP A 440 -21.99 7.58 -7.32
C ASP A 440 -22.82 6.42 -7.89
N GLU A 441 -23.76 5.88 -7.13
CA GLU A 441 -24.57 4.73 -7.54
C GLU A 441 -25.36 4.97 -8.83
N SER A 442 -25.71 6.23 -9.14
CA SER A 442 -26.43 6.60 -10.37
C SER A 442 -25.67 6.29 -11.66
N ILE A 443 -24.34 6.08 -11.58
CA ILE A 443 -23.48 5.74 -12.72
C ILE A 443 -22.79 4.37 -12.56
N TRP A 444 -23.31 3.49 -11.72
CA TRP A 444 -22.83 2.11 -11.62
C TRP A 444 -23.13 1.27 -12.88
N HIS A 445 -24.14 1.68 -13.63
CA HIS A 445 -24.34 1.25 -15.01
C HIS A 445 -24.10 2.46 -15.92
N PHE A 446 -23.14 2.36 -16.82
CA PHE A 446 -22.72 3.44 -17.71
C PHE A 446 -22.49 2.92 -19.12
N GLU A 447 -23.02 3.61 -20.11
CA GLU A 447 -22.81 3.33 -21.52
C GLU A 447 -22.49 4.63 -22.25
N GLY A 448 -21.44 4.62 -23.08
CA GLY A 448 -21.08 5.82 -23.82
C GLY A 448 -20.04 5.58 -24.89
N PRO A 449 -19.87 6.56 -25.82
CA PRO A 449 -18.86 6.50 -26.85
C PRO A 449 -17.46 6.72 -26.28
N ALA A 450 -16.50 5.97 -26.79
CA ALA A 450 -15.09 6.09 -26.44
C ALA A 450 -14.48 7.37 -27.02
N VAL A 451 -13.67 8.04 -26.21
CA VAL A 451 -12.72 9.09 -26.63
C VAL A 451 -11.32 8.62 -26.23
N VAL A 452 -10.50 8.26 -27.19
CA VAL A 452 -9.25 7.51 -26.96
C VAL A 452 -8.02 8.41 -27.00
N PHE A 453 -7.12 8.18 -26.04
CA PHE A 453 -5.85 8.87 -25.87
C PHE A 453 -4.72 7.86 -25.67
N ASP A 454 -3.53 8.17 -26.15
CA ASP A 454 -2.36 7.29 -26.06
C ASP A 454 -1.47 7.58 -24.85
N SER A 455 -1.83 8.58 -24.03
CA SER A 455 -1.11 8.96 -22.82
C SER A 455 -1.98 9.75 -21.85
N GLN A 456 -1.54 9.83 -20.58
CA GLN A 456 -2.14 10.70 -19.57
C GLN A 456 -2.14 12.17 -20.02
N GLU A 457 -1.03 12.64 -20.58
CA GLU A 457 -0.85 14.03 -20.98
C GLU A 457 -1.83 14.41 -22.10
N ASP A 458 -1.97 13.57 -23.12
CA ASP A 458 -2.92 13.80 -24.21
C ASP A 458 -4.37 13.79 -23.71
N ALA A 459 -4.67 12.92 -22.73
CA ALA A 459 -5.98 12.89 -22.10
C ALA A 459 -6.26 14.18 -21.30
N CYS A 460 -5.28 14.67 -20.54
CA CYS A 460 -5.40 15.94 -19.81
C CYS A 460 -5.66 17.12 -20.77
N GLU A 461 -4.89 17.23 -21.86
CA GLU A 461 -5.08 18.25 -22.89
C GLU A 461 -6.46 18.13 -23.56
N GLY A 462 -6.89 16.90 -23.88
CA GLY A 462 -8.19 16.64 -24.50
C GLY A 462 -9.38 16.97 -23.61
N ILE A 463 -9.28 16.67 -22.30
CA ILE A 463 -10.33 17.00 -21.32
C ILE A 463 -10.46 18.52 -21.18
N LEU A 464 -9.34 19.21 -20.92
CA LEU A 464 -9.35 20.67 -20.75
C LEU A 464 -9.66 21.41 -22.05
N GLY A 465 -9.25 20.87 -23.21
CA GLY A 465 -9.54 21.39 -24.54
C GLY A 465 -10.98 21.15 -25.03
N GLY A 466 -11.81 20.44 -24.24
CA GLY A 466 -13.22 20.19 -24.59
C GLY A 466 -13.44 19.13 -25.68
N LYS A 467 -12.44 18.26 -25.95
CA LYS A 467 -12.62 17.06 -26.79
C LYS A 467 -13.56 16.07 -26.11
N VAL A 468 -13.44 15.92 -24.79
CA VAL A 468 -14.31 15.07 -23.96
C VAL A 468 -15.61 15.80 -23.61
N LYS A 469 -16.73 15.11 -23.74
CA LYS A 469 -18.07 15.61 -23.47
C LYS A 469 -18.81 14.73 -22.48
N LYS A 470 -19.89 15.26 -21.91
CA LYS A 470 -20.82 14.49 -21.07
C LYS A 470 -21.35 13.27 -21.82
N GLY A 471 -21.31 12.11 -21.17
CA GLY A 471 -21.69 10.82 -21.73
C GLY A 471 -20.52 10.03 -22.33
N ASP A 472 -19.32 10.60 -22.43
CA ASP A 472 -18.16 9.91 -23.01
C ASP A 472 -17.50 8.95 -22.02
N VAL A 473 -16.87 7.90 -22.58
CA VAL A 473 -15.89 7.05 -21.90
C VAL A 473 -14.50 7.46 -22.36
N VAL A 474 -13.75 8.08 -21.46
CA VAL A 474 -12.34 8.43 -21.72
C VAL A 474 -11.51 7.16 -21.63
N VAL A 475 -10.79 6.82 -22.69
CA VAL A 475 -9.93 5.63 -22.79
C VAL A 475 -8.47 6.08 -22.87
N ILE A 476 -7.67 5.74 -21.86
CA ILE A 476 -6.23 6.02 -21.85
C ILE A 476 -5.48 4.70 -21.99
N THR A 477 -4.71 4.56 -23.07
CA THR A 477 -3.97 3.34 -23.42
C THR A 477 -2.47 3.55 -23.26
N HIS A 478 -1.70 2.45 -23.24
CA HIS A 478 -0.24 2.45 -23.17
C HIS A 478 0.33 3.09 -21.87
N GLU A 479 -0.43 3.05 -20.79
CA GLU A 479 0.01 3.47 -19.45
C GLU A 479 0.17 2.28 -18.50
N GLY A 480 0.08 1.05 -19.01
CA GLY A 480 0.27 -0.18 -18.24
C GLY A 480 1.72 -0.44 -17.81
N PRO A 481 1.97 -1.57 -17.11
CA PRO A 481 3.31 -1.92 -16.62
C PRO A 481 4.39 -1.90 -17.68
N LYS A 482 4.11 -2.42 -18.86
CA LYS A 482 5.02 -2.50 -20.01
C LYS A 482 4.97 -1.26 -20.90
N GLY A 483 3.76 -0.79 -21.22
CA GLY A 483 3.52 0.31 -22.14
C GLY A 483 3.91 1.65 -21.59
N GLY A 484 3.68 1.90 -20.31
CA GLY A 484 3.99 3.14 -19.61
C GLY A 484 5.43 3.64 -19.71
N PRO A 485 6.52 2.84 -19.63
CA PRO A 485 6.65 1.70 -18.74
C PRO A 485 6.70 2.14 -17.28
N GLY A 486 6.30 1.26 -16.39
CA GLY A 486 6.26 1.55 -14.95
C GLY A 486 4.87 1.93 -14.46
N MET A 487 3.85 1.91 -15.32
CA MET A 487 2.44 2.05 -14.95
C MET A 487 2.22 3.27 -14.03
N GLN A 488 2.48 4.47 -14.56
CA GLN A 488 2.40 5.70 -13.76
C GLN A 488 1.03 5.84 -13.08
N GLU A 489 1.07 6.35 -11.85
CA GLU A 489 -0.14 6.62 -11.07
C GLU A 489 -0.77 7.94 -11.54
N MET A 490 -2.01 7.87 -12.02
CA MET A 490 -2.70 9.01 -12.58
C MET A 490 -3.69 9.62 -11.58
N LEU A 491 -3.70 10.95 -11.48
CA LEU A 491 -4.67 11.71 -10.70
C LEU A 491 -5.26 12.86 -11.52
N TYR A 492 -4.47 13.49 -12.37
CA TYR A 492 -4.87 14.69 -13.12
C TYR A 492 -6.04 14.45 -14.07
N PRO A 493 -6.11 13.38 -14.89
CA PRO A 493 -7.26 13.17 -15.78
C PRO A 493 -8.59 13.12 -15.02
N THR A 494 -8.62 12.41 -13.89
CA THR A 494 -9.84 12.28 -13.05
C THR A 494 -10.19 13.59 -12.35
N SER A 495 -9.17 14.34 -11.90
CA SER A 495 -9.35 15.67 -11.30
C SER A 495 -9.90 16.67 -12.32
N TYR A 496 -9.43 16.63 -13.57
CA TYR A 496 -9.89 17.52 -14.64
C TYR A 496 -11.33 17.20 -15.08
N ILE A 497 -11.69 15.92 -15.22
CA ILE A 497 -13.10 15.52 -15.45
C ILE A 497 -14.01 16.11 -14.37
N LYS A 498 -13.56 16.05 -13.10
CA LYS A 498 -14.31 16.61 -11.97
C LYS A 498 -14.38 18.14 -12.01
N SER A 499 -13.27 18.82 -12.30
CA SER A 499 -13.23 20.30 -12.39
C SER A 499 -14.08 20.85 -13.55
N MET A 500 -14.24 20.07 -14.62
CA MET A 500 -15.12 20.36 -15.74
C MET A 500 -16.60 20.01 -15.46
N HIS A 501 -16.95 19.67 -14.21
CA HIS A 501 -18.30 19.26 -13.79
C HIS A 501 -18.87 18.06 -14.54
N MET A 502 -17.99 17.12 -14.95
CA MET A 502 -18.37 15.89 -15.66
C MET A 502 -18.18 14.62 -14.81
N GLY A 503 -17.84 14.74 -13.53
CA GLY A 503 -17.49 13.60 -12.66
C GLY A 503 -18.59 12.55 -12.43
N LYS A 504 -19.84 12.88 -12.73
CA LYS A 504 -20.99 11.94 -12.70
C LYS A 504 -21.56 11.66 -14.09
N GLU A 505 -20.90 12.13 -15.14
CA GLU A 505 -21.41 12.10 -16.50
C GLU A 505 -20.42 11.51 -17.50
N CYS A 506 -19.21 11.17 -17.04
CA CYS A 506 -18.17 10.50 -17.83
C CYS A 506 -17.58 9.33 -17.05
N ALA A 507 -17.16 8.31 -17.77
CA ALA A 507 -16.32 7.25 -17.26
C ALA A 507 -14.88 7.44 -17.77
N LEU A 508 -13.88 6.88 -17.04
CA LEU A 508 -12.51 6.82 -17.47
C LEU A 508 -11.97 5.40 -17.29
N ILE A 509 -11.40 4.84 -18.35
CA ILE A 509 -10.81 3.49 -18.32
C ILE A 509 -9.36 3.51 -18.80
N THR A 510 -8.50 2.66 -18.24
CA THR A 510 -7.08 2.61 -18.59
C THR A 510 -6.41 1.28 -18.26
N ASP A 511 -5.38 0.94 -19.02
CA ASP A 511 -4.44 -0.13 -18.67
C ASP A 511 -3.38 0.34 -17.63
N GLY A 512 -3.34 1.64 -17.34
CA GLY A 512 -2.59 2.23 -16.25
C GLY A 512 -3.27 2.07 -14.88
N ARG A 513 -2.91 2.91 -13.91
CA ARG A 513 -3.48 2.92 -12.55
C ARG A 513 -3.80 4.33 -12.08
N PHE A 514 -4.66 4.40 -11.08
CA PHE A 514 -5.06 5.66 -10.49
C PHE A 514 -4.53 5.83 -9.07
N SER A 515 -4.35 7.09 -8.67
CA SER A 515 -4.08 7.46 -7.28
C SER A 515 -5.21 7.04 -6.35
N GLY A 516 -4.88 6.71 -5.10
CA GLY A 516 -5.86 6.46 -4.05
C GLY A 516 -6.82 7.64 -3.80
N GLY A 517 -6.43 8.87 -4.22
CA GLY A 517 -7.25 10.08 -4.17
C GLY A 517 -8.28 10.23 -5.29
N THR A 518 -8.30 9.34 -6.27
CA THR A 518 -9.23 9.38 -7.41
C THR A 518 -10.67 9.16 -6.96
N SER A 519 -11.59 9.91 -7.57
CA SER A 519 -13.05 9.79 -7.42
C SER A 519 -13.74 9.82 -8.79
N GLY A 520 -14.99 9.34 -8.85
CA GLY A 520 -15.74 9.15 -10.10
C GLY A 520 -15.54 7.75 -10.68
N LEU A 521 -16.24 7.45 -11.78
CA LEU A 521 -16.17 6.14 -12.43
C LEU A 521 -14.85 5.99 -13.19
N SER A 522 -13.81 5.55 -12.45
CA SER A 522 -12.45 5.40 -12.94
C SER A 522 -12.01 3.94 -12.76
N ILE A 523 -11.72 3.27 -13.87
CA ILE A 523 -11.40 1.84 -13.95
C ILE A 523 -9.98 1.70 -14.47
N GLY A 524 -9.10 1.16 -13.64
CA GLY A 524 -7.70 0.93 -13.96
C GLY A 524 -7.31 -0.54 -13.99
N HIS A 525 -6.02 -0.79 -14.23
CA HIS A 525 -5.42 -2.13 -14.26
C HIS A 525 -6.03 -3.04 -15.33
N ILE A 526 -6.58 -2.48 -16.42
CA ILE A 526 -7.15 -3.29 -17.49
C ILE A 526 -6.09 -4.25 -18.03
N SER A 527 -6.39 -5.53 -17.91
CA SER A 527 -5.50 -6.62 -18.32
C SER A 527 -6.19 -7.54 -19.33
N PRO A 528 -5.46 -7.95 -20.37
CA PRO A 528 -4.12 -7.53 -20.78
C PRO A 528 -4.02 -6.06 -21.21
N GLU A 529 -2.87 -5.41 -20.95
CA GLU A 529 -2.61 -4.02 -21.38
C GLU A 529 -2.44 -3.91 -22.90
N ALA A 530 -2.61 -2.70 -23.47
CA ALA A 530 -2.45 -2.43 -24.91
C ALA A 530 -1.06 -2.86 -25.44
N ALA A 531 0.03 -2.54 -24.71
CA ALA A 531 1.39 -2.90 -25.08
C ALA A 531 1.69 -4.41 -25.07
N SER A 532 0.80 -5.22 -24.49
CA SER A 532 0.83 -6.68 -24.48
C SER A 532 -0.22 -7.30 -25.42
N GLY A 533 -0.85 -6.51 -26.28
CA GLY A 533 -1.84 -6.96 -27.26
C GLY A 533 -3.28 -7.02 -26.72
N GLY A 534 -3.54 -6.44 -25.56
CA GLY A 534 -4.87 -6.38 -24.96
C GLY A 534 -5.89 -5.62 -25.81
N ASN A 535 -7.16 -6.00 -25.71
CA ASN A 535 -8.23 -5.42 -26.53
C ASN A 535 -8.47 -3.93 -26.28
N ILE A 536 -8.06 -3.37 -25.13
CA ILE A 536 -8.11 -1.93 -24.89
C ILE A 536 -7.34 -1.14 -25.94
N GLY A 537 -6.24 -1.69 -26.48
CA GLY A 537 -5.45 -1.09 -27.54
C GLY A 537 -6.11 -1.12 -28.92
N LYS A 538 -7.25 -1.78 -29.08
CA LYS A 538 -8.02 -1.89 -30.34
C LYS A 538 -9.26 -0.98 -30.36
N ILE A 539 -9.56 -0.29 -29.26
CA ILE A 539 -10.71 0.61 -29.14
C ILE A 539 -10.46 1.87 -29.97
N LEU A 540 -11.46 2.31 -30.72
CA LEU A 540 -11.42 3.51 -31.56
C LEU A 540 -12.38 4.58 -31.01
N ASP A 541 -12.13 5.85 -31.38
CA ASP A 541 -13.05 6.95 -31.07
C ASP A 541 -14.47 6.62 -31.60
N GLY A 542 -15.47 6.73 -30.73
CA GLY A 542 -16.88 6.47 -31.04
C GLY A 542 -17.34 5.02 -30.78
N ASP A 543 -16.48 4.08 -30.47
CA ASP A 543 -16.90 2.74 -30.05
C ASP A 543 -17.72 2.83 -28.76
N ILE A 544 -18.84 2.11 -28.68
CA ILE A 544 -19.69 2.13 -27.50
C ILE A 544 -19.14 1.17 -26.45
N ILE A 545 -18.89 1.71 -25.26
CA ILE A 545 -18.40 0.95 -24.09
C ILE A 545 -19.51 0.89 -23.04
N GLU A 546 -19.81 -0.30 -22.56
CA GLU A 546 -20.72 -0.57 -21.45
C GLU A 546 -19.93 -1.00 -20.22
N ILE A 547 -20.24 -0.36 -19.09
CA ILE A 547 -19.69 -0.66 -17.76
C ILE A 547 -20.87 -0.96 -16.83
N ASP A 548 -20.86 -2.12 -16.20
CA ASP A 548 -21.88 -2.52 -15.23
C ASP A 548 -21.21 -3.07 -13.97
N ILE A 549 -21.12 -2.24 -12.93
CA ILE A 549 -20.50 -2.60 -11.64
C ILE A 549 -21.28 -3.72 -10.93
N PRO A 550 -22.62 -3.69 -10.83
CA PRO A 550 -23.40 -4.78 -10.24
C PRO A 550 -23.16 -6.15 -10.90
N SER A 551 -23.13 -6.21 -12.22
CA SER A 551 -22.87 -7.46 -12.96
C SER A 551 -21.38 -7.79 -13.09
N ARG A 552 -20.47 -6.87 -12.65
CA ARG A 552 -19.02 -7.01 -12.76
C ARG A 552 -18.53 -7.13 -14.21
N SER A 553 -19.08 -6.33 -15.11
CA SER A 553 -18.75 -6.39 -16.53
C SER A 553 -18.25 -5.07 -17.10
N ILE A 554 -17.35 -5.17 -18.09
CA ILE A 554 -16.86 -4.08 -18.92
C ILE A 554 -16.66 -4.57 -20.35
N ASN A 555 -17.42 -4.02 -21.30
CA ASN A 555 -17.40 -4.49 -22.68
C ASN A 555 -17.42 -3.32 -23.67
N VAL A 556 -16.80 -3.51 -24.80
CA VAL A 556 -17.09 -2.73 -26.01
C VAL A 556 -18.15 -3.48 -26.85
N HIS A 557 -19.10 -2.77 -27.43
CA HIS A 557 -20.16 -3.35 -28.27
C HIS A 557 -19.62 -3.77 -29.64
N LEU A 558 -18.71 -4.73 -29.64
CA LEU A 558 -18.13 -5.40 -30.80
C LEU A 558 -18.16 -6.90 -30.58
N SER A 559 -18.39 -7.65 -31.63
CA SER A 559 -18.26 -9.12 -31.57
C SER A 559 -16.79 -9.53 -31.41
N ASP A 560 -16.55 -10.75 -30.95
CA ASP A 560 -15.20 -11.31 -30.84
C ASP A 560 -14.49 -11.36 -32.19
N GLU A 561 -15.23 -11.58 -33.29
CA GLU A 561 -14.71 -11.59 -34.66
C GLU A 561 -14.27 -10.19 -35.10
N GLU A 562 -15.06 -9.14 -34.78
CA GLU A 562 -14.71 -7.76 -35.08
C GLU A 562 -13.49 -7.31 -34.28
N LEU A 563 -13.42 -7.63 -32.98
CA LEU A 563 -12.25 -7.36 -32.15
C LEU A 563 -11.00 -8.11 -32.62
N ALA A 564 -11.15 -9.37 -33.04
CA ALA A 564 -10.04 -10.15 -33.57
C ALA A 564 -9.49 -9.57 -34.88
N ALA A 565 -10.38 -9.02 -35.73
CA ALA A 565 -10.01 -8.42 -37.00
C ALA A 565 -9.34 -7.05 -36.91
N ARG A 566 -9.49 -6.35 -35.76
CA ARG A 566 -8.85 -5.05 -35.53
C ARG A 566 -7.38 -5.20 -35.17
N GLU A 567 -6.56 -4.35 -35.78
CA GLU A 567 -5.16 -4.18 -35.38
C GLU A 567 -5.04 -3.33 -34.12
N GLN A 568 -3.94 -3.52 -33.40
CA GLN A 568 -3.58 -2.63 -32.29
C GLN A 568 -3.34 -1.22 -32.82
N ARG A 569 -3.85 -0.20 -32.13
CA ARG A 569 -3.54 1.19 -32.46
C ARG A 569 -2.04 1.42 -32.28
N PRO A 570 -1.37 2.05 -33.23
CA PRO A 570 0.02 2.43 -33.06
C PRO A 570 0.12 3.48 -31.95
N MET A 571 1.12 3.35 -31.07
CA MET A 571 1.46 4.40 -30.11
C MET A 571 1.95 5.62 -30.90
N THR A 572 1.23 6.74 -30.81
CA THR A 572 1.56 7.98 -31.54
C THR A 572 2.60 8.81 -30.78
N ARG A 573 2.68 8.67 -29.46
CA ARG A 573 3.63 9.39 -28.62
C ARG A 573 4.84 8.52 -28.30
N HIS A 574 6.02 8.94 -28.75
CA HIS A 574 7.28 8.34 -28.32
C HIS A 574 7.75 8.99 -27.02
N ARG A 575 7.66 8.23 -25.93
CA ARG A 575 8.22 8.62 -24.63
C ARG A 575 9.68 8.19 -24.57
N GLU A 576 10.59 9.14 -24.35
CA GLU A 576 11.97 8.79 -24.04
C GLU A 576 12.05 8.18 -22.65
N VAL A 577 12.45 6.93 -22.56
CA VAL A 577 12.57 6.21 -21.30
C VAL A 577 14.01 5.83 -21.01
N SER A 578 14.39 5.91 -19.75
CA SER A 578 15.72 5.56 -19.27
C SER A 578 16.03 4.07 -19.49
N ARG A 579 17.32 3.72 -19.36
CA ARG A 579 17.77 2.31 -19.40
C ARG A 579 17.07 1.45 -18.36
N ALA A 580 16.85 1.99 -17.15
CA ALA A 580 16.20 1.26 -16.06
C ALA A 580 14.75 0.91 -16.41
N LEU A 581 13.98 1.88 -16.94
CA LEU A 581 12.59 1.65 -17.34
C LEU A 581 12.48 0.70 -18.54
N ARG A 582 13.41 0.77 -19.50
CA ARG A 582 13.47 -0.21 -20.61
C ARG A 582 13.71 -1.63 -20.09
N ALA A 583 14.63 -1.80 -19.14
CA ALA A 583 14.89 -3.11 -18.54
C ALA A 583 13.66 -3.66 -17.80
N TYR A 584 12.94 -2.80 -17.07
CA TYR A 584 11.69 -3.18 -16.43
C TYR A 584 10.64 -3.63 -17.44
N ALA A 585 10.39 -2.84 -18.50
CA ALA A 585 9.41 -3.15 -19.52
C ALA A 585 9.64 -4.49 -20.23
N GLN A 586 10.91 -4.94 -20.34
CA GLN A 586 11.25 -6.21 -20.98
C GLN A 586 10.84 -7.45 -20.20
N SER A 587 10.74 -7.34 -18.87
CA SER A 587 10.52 -8.48 -17.99
C SER A 587 9.25 -8.38 -17.13
N VAL A 588 8.52 -7.26 -17.18
CA VAL A 588 7.36 -7.06 -16.33
C VAL A 588 6.16 -7.88 -16.77
N SER A 589 5.45 -8.46 -15.79
CA SER A 589 4.16 -9.13 -15.97
C SER A 589 3.01 -8.12 -16.10
N SER A 590 1.83 -8.61 -16.47
CA SER A 590 0.60 -7.81 -16.50
C SER A 590 0.12 -7.41 -15.09
N ALA A 591 -0.81 -6.46 -15.02
CA ALA A 591 -1.31 -5.91 -13.77
C ALA A 591 -2.12 -6.94 -12.95
N ASP A 592 -2.86 -7.85 -13.59
CA ASP A 592 -3.58 -8.96 -12.94
C ASP A 592 -2.64 -9.96 -12.21
N LYS A 593 -1.34 -9.90 -12.51
CA LYS A 593 -0.26 -10.66 -11.85
C LYS A 593 0.63 -9.80 -10.95
N GLY A 594 0.18 -8.57 -10.64
CA GLY A 594 0.88 -7.66 -9.76
C GLY A 594 1.95 -6.78 -10.41
N GLY A 595 2.16 -6.83 -11.74
CA GLY A 595 3.16 -6.03 -12.43
C GLY A 595 4.57 -6.25 -11.88
N VAL A 596 4.98 -7.51 -11.70
CA VAL A 596 6.30 -7.91 -11.18
C VAL A 596 7.22 -8.32 -12.32
N ARG A 597 8.54 -8.21 -12.12
CA ARG A 597 9.50 -8.75 -13.09
C ARG A 597 9.46 -10.27 -13.08
N ILE A 598 9.23 -10.85 -14.26
CA ILE A 598 9.31 -12.30 -14.47
C ILE A 598 10.76 -12.63 -14.79
N ILE A 599 11.31 -13.59 -14.05
CA ILE A 599 12.62 -14.18 -14.30
C ILE A 599 12.36 -15.67 -14.53
N ASP A 600 12.56 -16.12 -15.77
CA ASP A 600 12.44 -17.54 -16.16
C ASP A 600 13.64 -18.34 -15.65
#